data_08de2a67930240b328283f80522aab88
#
_entry.id   08de2a67930240b328283f80522aab88
#
_cell.length_a   1.000
_cell.length_b   1.000
_cell.length_c   1.000
_cell.angle_alpha   90.00
_cell.angle_beta   90.00
_cell.angle_gamma   90.00
#
_symmetry.space_group_name_H-M   'P 1'
#
loop_
_entity.id
_entity.type
_entity.pdbx_description
1 polymer ?
#
loop_
_entity_poly.entity_id
_entity_poly.type
_entity_poly.pdbx_seq_one_letter_code
_entity_poly.pdbx_strand_id
1 'polypeptide(L)'
;MNIPNSPLRRVVIIGGGFAGITLAKQLTRHNLQVVLIDKHNYHTFQPLLYQVATGGLEAGSIAYPLRKVIQGFPDFYFRLTTVKEIDTQNQKIISEIGDLHYDYLVIATGSKTNYFGNKEIERNAMSMKTIPQSLNIRSLILENFEQAVLSKDANERNALMNFVLVGAGPTGVELAGALAEMKRAILQ
;
A
#
# COMPACT_ATOMS: atom_id res chain seq x y z
N MET A 1 -1.66 -12.29 -21.95
CA MET A 1 -1.34 -12.72 -20.56
C MET A 1 -1.38 -14.23 -20.48
N ASN A 2 -0.40 -14.87 -19.87
CA ASN A 2 -0.36 -16.34 -19.79
C ASN A 2 -1.27 -16.86 -18.67
N ILE A 3 -2.57 -17.04 -18.96
CA ILE A 3 -3.58 -17.69 -18.13
C ILE A 3 -4.15 -18.86 -18.93
N PRO A 4 -4.24 -20.09 -18.38
CA PRO A 4 -4.82 -21.22 -19.10
C PRO A 4 -6.25 -20.95 -19.54
N ASN A 5 -6.63 -21.50 -20.69
CA ASN A 5 -8.03 -21.53 -21.09
C ASN A 5 -8.81 -22.44 -20.13
N SER A 6 -10.01 -22.03 -19.79
CA SER A 6 -10.89 -22.77 -18.88
C SER A 6 -12.34 -22.67 -19.40
N PRO A 7 -13.16 -23.71 -19.25
CA PRO A 7 -14.60 -23.61 -19.51
C PRO A 7 -15.33 -22.82 -18.41
N LEU A 8 -14.64 -22.51 -17.31
CA LEU A 8 -15.21 -21.75 -16.20
C LEU A 8 -15.29 -20.26 -16.55
N ARG A 9 -16.29 -19.59 -16.01
CA ARG A 9 -16.37 -18.13 -16.10
C ARG A 9 -15.19 -17.50 -15.38
N ARG A 10 -14.58 -16.50 -16.03
CA ARG A 10 -13.41 -15.82 -15.52
C ARG A 10 -13.75 -14.54 -14.78
N VAL A 11 -13.35 -14.47 -13.52
CA VAL A 11 -13.40 -13.25 -12.70
C VAL A 11 -12.01 -12.65 -12.64
N VAL A 12 -11.86 -11.43 -13.14
CA VAL A 12 -10.62 -10.66 -13.01
C VAL A 12 -10.76 -9.64 -11.88
N ILE A 13 -9.84 -9.66 -10.93
CA ILE A 13 -9.79 -8.73 -9.79
C ILE A 13 -8.53 -7.88 -9.94
N ILE A 14 -8.68 -6.56 -10.06
CA ILE A 14 -7.56 -5.61 -10.12
C ILE A 14 -7.35 -5.01 -8.73
N GLY A 15 -6.25 -5.36 -8.08
CA GLY A 15 -5.84 -4.89 -6.77
C GLY A 15 -5.85 -5.98 -5.69
N GLY A 16 -4.67 -6.26 -5.13
CA GLY A 16 -4.41 -7.21 -4.03
C GLY A 16 -4.51 -6.58 -2.64
N GLY A 17 -5.32 -5.53 -2.48
CA GLY A 17 -5.65 -4.91 -1.21
C GLY A 17 -6.68 -5.73 -0.42
N PHE A 18 -7.21 -5.15 0.69
CA PHE A 18 -8.19 -5.83 1.56
C PHE A 18 -9.39 -6.35 0.79
N ALA A 19 -10.02 -5.52 -0.05
CA ALA A 19 -11.20 -5.90 -0.80
C ALA A 19 -10.91 -7.02 -1.81
N GLY A 20 -9.83 -6.87 -2.60
CA GLY A 20 -9.46 -7.85 -3.62
C GLY A 20 -9.12 -9.21 -3.04
N ILE A 21 -8.31 -9.26 -1.97
CA ILE A 21 -7.96 -10.53 -1.31
C ILE A 21 -9.19 -11.19 -0.67
N THR A 22 -10.03 -10.42 0.02
CA THR A 22 -11.22 -10.96 0.69
C THR A 22 -12.16 -11.57 -0.34
N LEU A 23 -12.45 -10.87 -1.42
CA LEU A 23 -13.27 -11.38 -2.50
C LEU A 23 -12.62 -12.60 -3.16
N ALA A 24 -11.34 -12.51 -3.48
CA ALA A 24 -10.61 -13.60 -4.10
C ALA A 24 -10.72 -14.90 -3.28
N LYS A 25 -10.53 -14.84 -1.96
CA LYS A 25 -10.69 -16.00 -1.06
C LYS A 25 -12.13 -16.53 -1.01
N GLN A 26 -13.14 -15.67 -1.08
CA GLN A 26 -14.53 -16.12 -1.12
C GLN A 26 -14.87 -16.84 -2.42
N LEU A 27 -14.36 -16.34 -3.54
CA LEU A 27 -14.62 -16.91 -4.86
C LEU A 27 -13.98 -18.30 -5.08
N THR A 28 -12.96 -18.69 -4.29
CA THR A 28 -12.36 -20.03 -4.39
C THR A 28 -13.33 -21.17 -4.08
N ARG A 29 -14.45 -20.86 -3.44
CA ARG A 29 -15.51 -21.85 -3.12
C ARG A 29 -16.51 -22.04 -4.25
N HIS A 30 -16.35 -21.32 -5.33
CA HIS A 30 -17.23 -21.35 -6.49
C HIS A 30 -16.51 -21.90 -7.71
N ASN A 31 -17.27 -22.44 -8.67
CA ASN A 31 -16.73 -22.97 -9.91
C ASN A 31 -16.39 -21.83 -10.90
N LEU A 32 -15.31 -21.12 -10.63
CA LEU A 32 -14.86 -19.92 -11.35
C LEU A 32 -13.35 -19.99 -11.56
N GLN A 33 -12.89 -19.42 -12.68
CA GLN A 33 -11.48 -19.11 -12.84
C GLN A 33 -11.24 -17.69 -12.32
N VAL A 34 -10.41 -17.54 -11.29
CA VAL A 34 -10.13 -16.24 -10.65
C VAL A 34 -8.73 -15.77 -10.99
N VAL A 35 -8.59 -14.56 -11.49
CA VAL A 35 -7.31 -13.94 -11.80
C VAL A 35 -7.16 -12.66 -10.98
N LEU A 36 -6.26 -12.68 -10.00
CA LEU A 36 -5.89 -11.51 -9.21
C LEU A 36 -4.70 -10.81 -9.87
N ILE A 37 -4.82 -9.52 -10.10
CA ILE A 37 -3.78 -8.69 -10.71
C ILE A 37 -3.42 -7.57 -9.74
N ASP A 38 -2.12 -7.40 -9.49
CA ASP A 38 -1.61 -6.25 -8.75
C ASP A 38 -0.24 -5.84 -9.30
N LYS A 39 0.10 -4.58 -9.16
CA LYS A 39 1.43 -4.02 -9.48
C LYS A 39 2.49 -4.36 -8.42
N HIS A 40 2.06 -4.85 -7.26
CA HIS A 40 2.90 -5.36 -6.18
C HIS A 40 2.67 -6.86 -6.00
N ASN A 41 3.68 -7.59 -5.58
CA ASN A 41 3.59 -9.03 -5.29
C ASN A 41 3.21 -9.33 -3.83
N TYR A 42 2.87 -8.30 -3.06
CA TYR A 42 2.51 -8.40 -1.64
C TYR A 42 1.27 -7.56 -1.31
N HIS A 43 0.53 -8.03 -0.34
CA HIS A 43 -0.49 -7.27 0.36
C HIS A 43 0.14 -6.46 1.48
N THR A 44 -0.26 -5.20 1.64
CA THR A 44 0.15 -4.36 2.77
C THR A 44 -0.98 -4.24 3.76
N PHE A 45 -0.71 -4.56 5.04
CA PHE A 45 -1.63 -4.25 6.13
C PHE A 45 -1.50 -2.77 6.49
N GLN A 46 -2.16 -1.91 5.71
CA GLN A 46 -2.04 -0.45 5.77
C GLN A 46 -2.26 0.17 7.16
N PRO A 47 -3.16 -0.34 8.04
CA PRO A 47 -3.35 0.24 9.36
C PRO A 47 -2.09 0.30 10.22
N LEU A 48 -1.08 -0.52 9.96
CA LEU A 48 0.18 -0.54 10.72
C LEU A 48 1.36 0.20 10.05
N LEU A 49 1.10 0.96 8.98
CA LEU A 49 2.14 1.76 8.32
C LEU A 49 2.79 2.79 9.24
N TYR A 50 2.04 3.36 10.19
CA TYR A 50 2.59 4.30 11.16
C TYR A 50 3.65 3.67 12.06
N GLN A 51 3.50 2.40 12.44
CA GLN A 51 4.52 1.68 13.21
C GLN A 51 5.79 1.42 12.41
N VAL A 52 5.67 1.19 11.09
CA VAL A 52 6.86 1.11 10.21
C VAL A 52 7.54 2.48 10.12
N ALA A 53 6.77 3.56 10.00
CA ALA A 53 7.28 4.92 9.92
C ALA A 53 7.98 5.39 11.21
N THR A 54 7.64 4.82 12.36
CA THR A 54 8.24 5.13 13.68
C THR A 54 9.19 4.05 14.20
N GLY A 55 9.48 3.04 13.39
CA GLY A 55 10.42 1.97 13.78
C GLY A 55 9.85 0.92 14.75
N GLY A 56 8.56 0.99 15.08
CA GLY A 56 7.90 0.02 15.97
C GLY A 56 7.69 -1.35 15.34
N LEU A 57 7.63 -1.42 14.00
CA LEU A 57 7.53 -2.68 13.24
C LEU A 57 8.46 -2.68 12.04
N GLU A 58 8.98 -3.85 11.70
CA GLU A 58 9.67 -4.08 10.44
C GLU A 58 8.66 -4.13 9.26
N ALA A 59 9.06 -3.58 8.11
CA ALA A 59 8.21 -3.52 6.92
C ALA A 59 7.71 -4.90 6.47
N GLY A 60 8.53 -5.94 6.63
CA GLY A 60 8.19 -7.34 6.33
C GLY A 60 7.05 -7.89 7.17
N SER A 61 6.85 -7.38 8.38
CA SER A 61 5.78 -7.83 9.29
C SER A 61 4.37 -7.46 8.80
N ILE A 62 4.26 -6.43 7.96
CA ILE A 62 2.99 -5.95 7.40
C ILE A 62 2.84 -6.22 5.89
N ALA A 63 3.84 -6.86 5.27
CA ALA A 63 3.85 -7.22 3.86
C ALA A 63 3.65 -8.74 3.68
N TYR A 64 2.48 -9.14 3.19
CA TYR A 64 2.18 -10.56 3.00
C TYR A 64 2.20 -10.94 1.51
N PRO A 65 3.00 -11.95 1.08
CA PRO A 65 3.09 -12.31 -0.33
C PRO A 65 1.74 -12.76 -0.93
N LEU A 66 1.30 -12.11 -2.01
CA LEU A 66 0.01 -12.40 -2.64
C LEU A 66 -0.07 -13.85 -3.16
N ARG A 67 1.05 -14.43 -3.61
CA ARG A 67 1.07 -15.83 -4.04
C ARG A 67 0.75 -16.82 -2.93
N LYS A 68 1.08 -16.50 -1.66
CA LYS A 68 0.71 -17.34 -0.51
C LYS A 68 -0.78 -17.27 -0.20
N VAL A 69 -1.45 -16.15 -0.53
CA VAL A 69 -2.90 -16.00 -0.34
C VAL A 69 -3.70 -17.00 -1.18
N ILE A 70 -3.18 -17.31 -2.37
CA ILE A 70 -3.87 -18.13 -3.40
C ILE A 70 -3.32 -19.56 -3.48
N GLN A 71 -2.32 -19.89 -2.67
CA GLN A 71 -1.68 -21.21 -2.71
C GLN A 71 -2.68 -22.31 -2.37
N GLY A 72 -2.74 -23.35 -3.22
CA GLY A 72 -3.60 -24.53 -2.99
C GLY A 72 -5.02 -24.41 -3.55
N PHE A 73 -5.38 -23.30 -4.21
CA PHE A 73 -6.67 -23.18 -4.87
C PHE A 73 -6.54 -23.46 -6.38
N PRO A 74 -7.26 -24.45 -6.94
CA PRO A 74 -7.31 -24.69 -8.37
C PRO A 74 -7.97 -23.49 -9.07
N ASP A 75 -7.61 -23.26 -10.34
CA ASP A 75 -8.15 -22.17 -11.17
C ASP A 75 -8.01 -20.76 -10.58
N PHE A 76 -7.07 -20.58 -9.64
CA PHE A 76 -6.72 -19.28 -9.11
C PHE A 76 -5.31 -18.85 -9.56
N TYR A 77 -5.22 -17.68 -10.18
CA TYR A 77 -3.99 -17.16 -10.76
C TYR A 77 -3.68 -15.77 -10.23
N PHE A 78 -2.42 -15.53 -9.91
CA PHE A 78 -1.90 -14.18 -9.62
C PHE A 78 -0.99 -13.72 -10.77
N ARG A 79 -1.15 -12.48 -11.19
CA ARG A 79 -0.25 -11.82 -12.15
C ARG A 79 0.24 -10.49 -11.61
N LEU A 80 1.56 -10.36 -11.55
CA LEU A 80 2.24 -9.12 -11.20
C LEU A 80 2.35 -8.27 -12.47
N THR A 81 1.50 -7.25 -12.58
CA THR A 81 1.51 -6.32 -13.72
C THR A 81 0.68 -5.08 -13.43
N THR A 82 0.92 -4.03 -14.21
CA THR A 82 0.09 -2.82 -14.23
C THR A 82 -0.97 -2.96 -15.32
N VAL A 83 -2.23 -2.78 -14.96
CA VAL A 83 -3.33 -2.63 -15.91
C VAL A 83 -3.29 -1.20 -16.47
N LYS A 84 -3.21 -1.06 -17.78
CA LYS A 84 -3.12 0.23 -18.49
C LYS A 84 -4.50 0.72 -18.93
N GLU A 85 -5.36 -0.20 -19.37
CA GLU A 85 -6.66 0.13 -19.93
C GLU A 85 -7.67 -0.99 -19.67
N ILE A 86 -8.94 -0.63 -19.58
CA ILE A 86 -10.08 -1.54 -19.48
C ILE A 86 -10.97 -1.29 -20.69
N ASP A 87 -10.97 -2.22 -21.62
CA ASP A 87 -11.88 -2.23 -22.78
C ASP A 87 -13.18 -2.93 -22.36
N THR A 88 -14.16 -2.14 -21.99
CA THR A 88 -15.46 -2.64 -21.52
C THR A 88 -16.33 -3.18 -22.66
N GLN A 89 -16.12 -2.74 -23.89
CA GLN A 89 -16.88 -3.20 -25.04
C GLN A 89 -16.50 -4.63 -25.42
N ASN A 90 -15.20 -4.94 -25.38
CA ASN A 90 -14.67 -6.27 -25.67
C ASN A 90 -14.43 -7.12 -24.41
N GLN A 91 -14.83 -6.65 -23.24
CA GLN A 91 -14.66 -7.31 -21.95
C GLN A 91 -13.23 -7.82 -21.73
N LYS A 92 -12.24 -6.95 -21.95
CA LYS A 92 -10.82 -7.27 -21.73
C LYS A 92 -10.07 -6.17 -21.00
N ILE A 93 -9.06 -6.57 -20.27
CA ILE A 93 -8.04 -5.67 -19.72
C ILE A 93 -6.79 -5.70 -20.59
N ILE A 94 -6.12 -4.57 -20.70
CA ILE A 94 -4.84 -4.39 -21.39
C ILE A 94 -3.78 -4.10 -20.33
N SER A 95 -2.71 -4.91 -20.33
CA SER A 95 -1.63 -4.79 -19.34
C SER A 95 -0.25 -4.83 -20.01
N GLU A 96 0.80 -4.62 -19.21
CA GLU A 96 2.20 -4.67 -19.69
C GLU A 96 2.62 -6.07 -20.17
N ILE A 97 1.96 -7.12 -19.69
CA ILE A 97 2.27 -8.52 -20.03
C ILE A 97 1.23 -9.15 -20.96
N GLY A 98 0.44 -8.32 -21.64
CA GLY A 98 -0.59 -8.73 -22.60
C GLY A 98 -2.01 -8.61 -22.08
N ASP A 99 -2.97 -8.91 -22.95
CA ASP A 99 -4.40 -8.76 -22.71
C ASP A 99 -5.00 -9.98 -22.01
N LEU A 100 -6.13 -9.78 -21.34
CA LEU A 100 -6.91 -10.83 -20.72
C LEU A 100 -8.40 -10.53 -20.81
N HIS A 101 -9.18 -11.43 -21.39
CA HIS A 101 -10.64 -11.37 -21.39
C HIS A 101 -11.22 -11.78 -20.03
N TYR A 102 -12.34 -11.19 -19.67
CA TYR A 102 -13.07 -11.48 -18.44
C TYR A 102 -14.57 -11.63 -18.70
N ASP A 103 -15.25 -12.44 -17.90
CA ASP A 103 -16.72 -12.45 -17.80
C ASP A 103 -17.16 -11.44 -16.75
N TYR A 104 -16.39 -11.32 -15.65
CA TYR A 104 -16.64 -10.37 -14.57
C TYR A 104 -15.35 -9.63 -14.23
N LEU A 105 -15.45 -8.32 -14.03
CA LEU A 105 -14.34 -7.48 -13.62
C LEU A 105 -14.64 -6.80 -12.29
N VAL A 106 -13.68 -6.87 -11.37
CA VAL A 106 -13.73 -6.17 -10.09
C VAL A 106 -12.55 -5.22 -9.98
N ILE A 107 -12.83 -3.94 -9.74
CA ILE A 107 -11.83 -2.90 -9.54
C ILE A 107 -11.69 -2.67 -8.03
N ALA A 108 -10.59 -3.15 -7.46
CA ALA A 108 -10.27 -3.10 -6.02
C ALA A 108 -8.94 -2.37 -5.77
N THR A 109 -8.64 -1.34 -6.55
CA THR A 109 -7.34 -0.63 -6.57
C THR A 109 -7.09 0.28 -5.36
N GLY A 110 -8.07 0.43 -4.48
CA GLY A 110 -7.98 1.29 -3.30
C GLY A 110 -8.01 2.78 -3.64
N SER A 111 -7.37 3.58 -2.81
CA SER A 111 -7.35 5.04 -2.93
C SER A 111 -5.93 5.59 -2.90
N LYS A 112 -5.74 6.77 -3.47
CA LYS A 112 -4.51 7.58 -3.36
C LYS A 112 -4.67 8.64 -2.27
N THR A 113 -3.54 9.20 -1.81
CA THR A 113 -3.57 10.40 -0.96
C THR A 113 -4.23 11.55 -1.74
N ASN A 114 -5.19 12.21 -1.09
CA ASN A 114 -5.85 13.38 -1.65
C ASN A 114 -5.45 14.61 -0.84
N TYR A 115 -4.91 15.60 -1.50
CA TYR A 115 -4.51 16.87 -0.91
C TYR A 115 -5.56 17.97 -1.09
N PHE A 116 -6.77 17.61 -1.57
CA PHE A 116 -7.91 18.53 -1.77
C PHE A 116 -7.56 19.78 -2.57
N GLY A 117 -6.63 19.66 -3.54
CA GLY A 117 -6.18 20.77 -4.36
C GLY A 117 -5.14 21.69 -3.71
N ASN A 118 -4.74 21.42 -2.46
CA ASN A 118 -3.70 22.21 -1.80
C ASN A 118 -2.31 21.80 -2.30
N LYS A 119 -1.80 22.59 -3.25
CA LYS A 119 -0.50 22.34 -3.89
C LYS A 119 0.69 22.53 -2.97
N GLU A 120 0.57 23.35 -1.94
CA GLU A 120 1.62 23.58 -0.96
C GLU A 120 1.81 22.35 -0.09
N ILE A 121 0.72 21.79 0.44
CA ILE A 121 0.77 20.53 1.21
C ILE A 121 1.28 19.39 0.31
N GLU A 122 0.80 19.28 -0.94
CA GLU A 122 1.24 18.24 -1.88
C GLU A 122 2.76 18.27 -2.13
N ARG A 123 3.39 19.47 -2.16
CA ARG A 123 4.82 19.64 -2.39
C ARG A 123 5.67 19.38 -1.15
N ASN A 124 5.16 19.73 0.02
CA ASN A 124 5.95 19.76 1.26
C ASN A 124 5.66 18.59 2.20
N ALA A 125 4.53 17.89 2.05
CA ALA A 125 4.15 16.79 2.93
C ALA A 125 4.55 15.43 2.33
N MET A 126 4.99 14.53 3.20
CA MET A 126 5.20 13.12 2.87
C MET A 126 3.91 12.35 3.12
N SER A 127 3.42 11.63 2.10
CA SER A 127 2.28 10.76 2.29
C SER A 127 2.69 9.41 2.91
N MET A 128 1.77 8.78 3.66
CA MET A 128 1.99 7.48 4.28
C MET A 128 0.90 6.49 3.82
N LYS A 129 1.03 5.98 2.61
CA LYS A 129 0.06 5.06 1.99
C LYS A 129 0.69 3.74 1.57
N THR A 130 2.01 3.69 1.48
CA THR A 130 2.79 2.52 1.04
C THR A 130 3.98 2.28 1.96
N ILE A 131 4.51 1.05 1.95
CA ILE A 131 5.72 0.69 2.71
C ILE A 131 6.91 1.60 2.37
N PRO A 132 7.26 1.84 1.09
CA PRO A 132 8.36 2.76 0.76
C PRO A 132 8.17 4.16 1.33
N GLN A 133 6.94 4.69 1.31
CA GLN A 133 6.65 6.01 1.89
C GLN A 133 6.87 6.02 3.41
N SER A 134 6.46 4.97 4.12
CA SER A 134 6.68 4.86 5.57
C SER A 134 8.16 4.73 5.92
N LEU A 135 8.93 3.98 5.13
CA LEU A 135 10.38 3.89 5.30
C LEU A 135 11.09 5.21 5.04
N ASN A 136 10.66 5.98 4.04
CA ASN A 136 11.20 7.32 3.77
C ASN A 136 10.91 8.29 4.93
N ILE A 137 9.70 8.23 5.51
CA ILE A 137 9.36 9.00 6.71
C ILE A 137 10.27 8.61 7.88
N ARG A 138 10.47 7.30 8.11
CA ARG A 138 11.39 6.80 9.15
C ARG A 138 12.81 7.34 8.97
N SER A 139 13.35 7.25 7.75
CA SER A 139 14.68 7.76 7.45
C SER A 139 14.80 9.24 7.77
N LEU A 140 13.84 10.06 7.31
CA LEU A 140 13.85 11.50 7.58
C LEU A 140 13.78 11.83 9.08
N ILE A 141 12.95 11.11 9.84
CA ILE A 141 12.85 11.30 11.30
C ILE A 141 14.19 11.03 11.96
N LEU A 142 14.85 9.93 11.64
CA LEU A 142 16.14 9.55 12.21
C LEU A 142 17.24 10.54 11.81
N GLU A 143 17.28 10.94 10.52
CA GLU A 143 18.23 11.97 10.05
C GLU A 143 18.06 13.29 10.79
N ASN A 144 16.81 13.73 10.99
CA ASN A 144 16.54 14.95 11.76
C ASN A 144 17.00 14.85 13.21
N PHE A 145 16.83 13.69 13.84
CA PHE A 145 17.31 13.47 15.21
C PHE A 145 18.83 13.52 15.30
N GLU A 146 19.54 12.87 14.39
CA GLU A 146 21.01 12.93 14.34
C GLU A 146 21.51 14.35 14.09
N GLN A 147 20.90 15.10 13.19
CA GLN A 147 21.25 16.49 12.93
C GLN A 147 20.95 17.39 14.14
N ALA A 148 19.85 17.15 14.84
CA ALA A 148 19.49 17.91 16.04
C ALA A 148 20.51 17.71 17.18
N VAL A 149 21.09 16.52 17.32
CA VAL A 149 22.18 16.24 18.29
C VAL A 149 23.43 17.03 17.96
N LEU A 150 23.76 17.21 16.68
CA LEU A 150 24.95 17.91 16.22
C LEU A 150 24.79 19.44 16.23
N SER A 151 23.57 19.96 16.15
CA SER A 151 23.29 21.39 16.06
C SER A 151 23.57 22.10 17.39
N LYS A 152 24.33 23.20 17.32
CA LYS A 152 24.57 24.12 18.44
C LYS A 152 23.52 25.23 18.53
N ASP A 153 22.75 25.47 17.48
CA ASP A 153 21.66 26.44 17.46
C ASP A 153 20.36 25.81 17.99
N ALA A 154 19.82 26.43 19.03
CA ALA A 154 18.58 25.99 19.66
C ALA A 154 17.37 26.10 18.73
N ASN A 155 17.30 27.09 17.84
CA ASN A 155 16.22 27.26 16.90
C ASN A 155 16.27 26.20 15.82
N GLU A 156 17.46 25.91 15.27
CA GLU A 156 17.65 24.83 14.31
C GLU A 156 17.29 23.46 14.92
N ARG A 157 17.76 23.19 16.12
CA ARG A 157 17.43 21.95 16.85
C ARG A 157 15.93 21.81 17.08
N ASN A 158 15.24 22.88 17.47
CA ASN A 158 13.79 22.85 17.64
C ASN A 158 13.05 22.63 16.31
N ALA A 159 13.53 23.22 15.22
CA ALA A 159 12.96 23.01 13.90
C ALA A 159 13.08 21.54 13.43
N LEU A 160 14.26 20.93 13.61
CA LEU A 160 14.51 19.52 13.28
C LEU A 160 13.66 18.54 14.10
N MET A 161 13.31 18.92 15.34
CA MET A 161 12.51 18.12 16.26
C MET A 161 11.00 18.40 16.16
N ASN A 162 10.57 19.28 15.26
CA ASN A 162 9.17 19.65 15.09
C ASN A 162 8.54 18.90 13.92
N PHE A 163 7.55 18.05 14.21
CA PHE A 163 6.80 17.28 13.20
C PHE A 163 5.39 17.79 13.08
N VAL A 164 5.00 18.20 11.88
CA VAL A 164 3.65 18.66 11.57
C VAL A 164 2.88 17.54 10.88
N LEU A 165 1.74 17.15 11.46
CA LEU A 165 0.84 16.15 10.87
C LEU A 165 -0.38 16.83 10.26
N VAL A 166 -0.64 16.52 9.00
CA VAL A 166 -1.78 17.06 8.26
C VAL A 166 -2.87 16.00 8.17
N GLY A 167 -3.93 16.20 8.91
CA GLY A 167 -5.09 15.30 8.99
C GLY A 167 -5.24 14.65 10.36
N ALA A 168 -6.49 14.66 10.87
CA ALA A 168 -6.87 14.13 12.19
C ALA A 168 -7.68 12.83 12.09
N GLY A 169 -7.51 12.07 11.02
CA GLY A 169 -8.07 10.72 10.90
C GLY A 169 -7.28 9.71 11.76
N PRO A 170 -7.73 8.43 11.83
CA PRO A 170 -7.06 7.39 12.64
C PRO A 170 -5.54 7.35 12.42
N THR A 171 -5.10 7.33 11.18
CA THR A 171 -3.66 7.31 10.84
C THR A 171 -2.88 8.49 11.42
N GLY A 172 -3.45 9.72 11.38
CA GLY A 172 -2.79 10.90 11.93
C GLY A 172 -2.68 10.85 13.45
N VAL A 173 -3.72 10.38 14.13
CA VAL A 173 -3.74 10.22 15.58
C VAL A 173 -2.76 9.13 16.04
N GLU A 174 -2.75 7.99 15.37
CA GLU A 174 -1.82 6.87 15.65
C GLU A 174 -0.36 7.27 15.43
N LEU A 175 -0.09 7.97 14.31
CA LEU A 175 1.26 8.48 14.02
C LEU A 175 1.71 9.52 15.06
N ALA A 176 0.81 10.43 15.48
CA ALA A 176 1.12 11.43 16.53
C ALA A 176 1.50 10.76 17.84
N GLY A 177 0.74 9.75 18.27
CA GLY A 177 1.02 8.97 19.47
C GLY A 177 2.39 8.27 19.40
N ALA A 178 2.64 7.56 18.29
CA ALA A 178 3.89 6.84 18.09
C ALA A 178 5.12 7.77 18.01
N LEU A 179 5.00 8.93 17.37
CA LEU A 179 6.06 9.95 17.37
C LEU A 179 6.33 10.52 18.77
N ALA A 180 5.28 10.74 19.56
CA ALA A 180 5.45 11.21 20.95
C ALA A 180 6.14 10.16 21.83
N GLU A 181 5.86 8.88 21.63
CA GLU A 181 6.58 7.79 22.33
C GLU A 181 8.04 7.70 21.89
N MET A 182 8.29 7.73 20.57
CA MET A 182 9.62 7.70 20.00
C MET A 182 10.48 8.87 20.53
N LYS A 183 9.92 10.08 20.53
CA LYS A 183 10.60 11.27 21.05
C LYS A 183 10.98 11.11 22.53
N ARG A 184 10.09 10.55 23.35
CA ARG A 184 10.39 10.31 24.78
C ARG A 184 11.49 9.27 24.97
N ALA A 185 11.52 8.21 24.15
CA ALA A 185 12.52 7.16 24.25
C ALA A 185 13.92 7.59 23.79
N ILE A 186 14.02 8.52 22.82
CA ILE A 186 15.30 8.97 22.25
C ILE A 186 15.90 10.14 23.02
N LEU A 187 15.06 11.00 23.62
CA LEU A 187 15.51 12.22 24.32
C LEU A 187 15.70 12.04 25.83
N GLN A 188 15.75 10.79 26.32
CA GLN A 188 16.21 10.47 27.67
C GLN A 188 17.72 10.31 27.65
#